data_c60f0f6924a3ad257aa19dba4d6e9c68
#
_entry.id   c60f0f6924a3ad257aa19dba4d6e9c68
#
_cell.length_a   1.000
_cell.length_b   1.000
_cell.length_c   1.000
_cell.angle_alpha   90.00
_cell.angle_beta   90.00
_cell.angle_gamma   90.00
#
_symmetry.space_group_name_H-M   'P 1'
#
loop_
_entity.id
_entity.type
_entity.pdbx_description
1 polymer ?
#
loop_
_entity_poly.entity_id
_entity_poly.type
_entity_poly.pdbx_seq_one_letter_code
_entity_poly.pdbx_strand_id
1 'polypeptide(L)'
;MPSAPHEVVIDMFNARPDLVAPLLSALGCQLPCYETVEPRSERAAVLAPTEYYADAVLAFRRGGDTVLAVVVEIQLRRDGDKLWSWPVHTASLRARLRCPVLLLVVCPDPRTATWAAQPLHFGYGNPPTTLAPLVLDPSSVPVVTDPDLAAELPELAVLSAVAHPDHPDHTEIWRALAIGLRTLGADPALRYHDFILTMLPRAVRPAWEAFMSTGLRDYNFTSDFARKYFAEGAAQGEAIGEAKSVLTVLDARGITVSDQVRETILSCRDLDQLQKWLRRALEVGRAEELLA
;
A
#
# COMPACT_ATOMS: atom_id res chain seq x y z
N MET A 1 -16.23 5.34 -1.51
CA MET A 1 -14.93 5.90 -1.10
C MET A 1 -13.84 4.94 -1.55
N PRO A 2 -12.74 5.40 -2.12
CA PRO A 2 -11.60 4.56 -2.41
C PRO A 2 -11.12 3.86 -1.13
N SER A 3 -10.59 2.65 -1.24
CA SER A 3 -10.01 1.95 -0.09
C SER A 3 -8.62 2.51 0.24
N ALA A 4 -8.15 2.38 1.49
CA ALA A 4 -6.82 2.85 1.87
C ALA A 4 -5.68 2.29 0.97
N PRO A 5 -5.67 1.00 0.56
CA PRO A 5 -4.69 0.51 -0.41
C PRO A 5 -4.75 1.20 -1.78
N HIS A 6 -5.92 1.55 -2.25
CA HIS A 6 -6.12 2.26 -3.51
C HIS A 6 -5.49 3.66 -3.45
N GLU A 7 -5.75 4.41 -2.38
CA GLU A 7 -5.19 5.75 -2.20
C GLU A 7 -3.66 5.73 -2.07
N VAL A 8 -3.11 4.75 -1.35
CA VAL A 8 -1.65 4.61 -1.19
C VAL A 8 -0.97 4.37 -2.54
N VAL A 9 -1.53 3.52 -3.40
CA VAL A 9 -0.95 3.28 -4.74
C VAL A 9 -1.01 4.55 -5.59
N ILE A 10 -2.11 5.31 -5.53
CA ILE A 10 -2.21 6.61 -6.20
C ILE A 10 -1.15 7.57 -5.67
N ASP A 11 -1.01 7.67 -4.34
CA ASP A 11 -0.02 8.53 -3.70
C ASP A 11 1.42 8.17 -4.10
N MET A 12 1.75 6.88 -4.26
CA MET A 12 3.06 6.45 -4.76
C MET A 12 3.35 7.06 -6.14
N PHE A 13 2.42 6.95 -7.08
CA PHE A 13 2.61 7.50 -8.43
C PHE A 13 2.65 9.04 -8.42
N ASN A 14 1.90 9.70 -7.55
CA ASN A 14 1.94 11.15 -7.43
C ASN A 14 3.21 11.65 -6.73
N ALA A 15 3.68 10.93 -5.70
CA ALA A 15 4.90 11.28 -4.98
C ALA A 15 6.17 11.01 -5.81
N ARG A 16 6.15 9.93 -6.60
CA ARG A 16 7.26 9.49 -7.46
C ARG A 16 6.75 9.18 -8.87
N PRO A 17 6.49 10.22 -9.67
CA PRO A 17 5.96 10.02 -11.02
C PRO A 17 6.88 9.18 -11.92
N ASP A 18 8.18 9.24 -11.71
CA ASP A 18 9.20 8.45 -12.39
C ASP A 18 9.10 6.94 -12.12
N LEU A 19 8.40 6.52 -11.06
CA LEU A 19 8.09 5.12 -10.77
C LEU A 19 7.41 4.41 -11.96
N VAL A 20 6.61 5.13 -12.75
CA VAL A 20 5.91 4.55 -13.90
C VAL A 20 6.88 4.03 -14.97
N ALA A 21 8.05 4.64 -15.14
CA ALA A 21 8.99 4.29 -16.21
C ALA A 21 9.57 2.86 -16.06
N PRO A 22 10.12 2.44 -14.90
CA PRO A 22 10.58 1.06 -14.73
C PRO A 22 9.43 0.05 -14.80
N LEU A 23 8.22 0.40 -14.32
CA LEU A 23 7.05 -0.47 -14.41
C LEU A 23 6.61 -0.68 -15.87
N LEU A 24 6.55 0.38 -16.67
CA LEU A 24 6.27 0.27 -18.10
C LEU A 24 7.34 -0.52 -18.84
N SER A 25 8.61 -0.35 -18.48
CA SER A 25 9.71 -1.13 -19.04
C SER A 25 9.59 -2.62 -18.71
N ALA A 26 9.19 -2.96 -17.48
CA ALA A 26 8.93 -4.35 -17.07
C ALA A 26 7.76 -4.98 -17.86
N LEU A 27 6.80 -4.17 -18.29
CA LEU A 27 5.70 -4.58 -19.17
C LEU A 27 6.09 -4.60 -20.67
N GLY A 28 7.36 -4.41 -20.99
CA GLY A 28 7.85 -4.40 -22.38
C GLY A 28 7.51 -3.14 -23.17
N CYS A 29 7.05 -2.08 -22.50
CA CYS A 29 6.74 -0.81 -23.14
C CYS A 29 8.02 -0.03 -23.42
N GLN A 30 8.26 0.34 -24.68
CA GLN A 30 9.35 1.22 -25.07
C GLN A 30 8.92 2.67 -24.90
N LEU A 31 9.55 3.37 -23.96
CA LEU A 31 9.27 4.78 -23.73
C LEU A 31 9.94 5.66 -24.78
N PRO A 32 9.31 6.78 -25.21
CA PRO A 32 9.99 7.77 -26.02
C PRO A 32 11.11 8.43 -25.21
N CYS A 33 12.02 9.14 -25.89
CA CYS A 33 13.00 9.97 -25.20
C CYS A 33 12.26 11.10 -24.46
N TYR A 34 12.40 11.20 -23.14
CA TYR A 34 11.78 12.19 -22.28
C TYR A 34 12.79 12.77 -21.29
N GLU A 35 12.52 13.92 -20.72
CA GLU A 35 13.37 14.58 -19.74
C GLU A 35 12.81 14.42 -18.31
N THR A 36 11.49 14.60 -18.17
CA THR A 36 10.81 14.56 -16.87
C THR A 36 9.48 13.82 -16.96
N VAL A 37 9.05 13.26 -15.84
CA VAL A 37 7.70 12.73 -15.62
C VAL A 37 7.02 13.59 -14.56
N GLU A 38 5.83 14.12 -14.87
CA GLU A 38 5.10 15.01 -14.00
C GLU A 38 3.69 14.48 -13.75
N PRO A 39 3.18 14.54 -12.51
CA PRO A 39 1.78 14.25 -12.24
C PRO A 39 0.91 15.32 -12.91
N ARG A 40 -0.23 14.90 -13.42
CA ARG A 40 -1.25 15.79 -13.97
C ARG A 40 -2.60 15.47 -13.33
N SER A 41 -3.16 16.44 -12.62
CA SER A 41 -4.55 16.36 -12.18
C SER A 41 -5.43 16.87 -13.30
N GLU A 42 -6.09 15.96 -13.99
CA GLU A 42 -6.87 16.32 -15.17
C GLU A 42 -8.32 15.86 -15.03
N ARG A 43 -9.23 16.82 -15.05
CA ARG A 43 -10.65 16.54 -15.19
C ARG A 43 -10.97 16.36 -16.67
N ALA A 44 -11.41 15.17 -17.06
CA ALA A 44 -11.94 14.94 -18.38
C ALA A 44 -13.39 15.43 -18.42
N ALA A 45 -13.59 16.69 -18.83
CA ALA A 45 -14.95 17.20 -19.08
C ALA A 45 -15.45 16.64 -20.42
N VAL A 46 -16.54 15.90 -20.40
CA VAL A 46 -17.28 15.45 -21.57
C VAL A 46 -18.51 16.34 -21.73
N LEU A 47 -19.07 16.39 -22.94
CA LEU A 47 -20.28 17.17 -23.29
C LEU A 47 -21.52 16.90 -22.41
N ALA A 48 -21.55 15.80 -21.66
CA ALA A 48 -22.49 15.58 -20.57
C ALA A 48 -21.81 15.95 -19.23
N PRO A 49 -22.54 16.46 -18.23
CA PRO A 49 -21.98 16.91 -16.95
C PRO A 49 -21.46 15.76 -16.07
N THR A 50 -21.12 14.62 -16.64
CA THR A 50 -20.49 13.51 -15.93
C THR A 50 -18.99 13.75 -15.93
N GLU A 51 -18.47 14.15 -14.79
CA GLU A 51 -17.03 14.27 -14.60
C GLU A 51 -16.44 12.84 -14.51
N TYR A 52 -15.63 12.47 -15.49
CA TYR A 52 -14.84 11.26 -15.46
C TYR A 52 -13.48 11.57 -14.86
N TYR A 53 -13.17 10.94 -13.72
CA TYR A 53 -11.87 11.06 -13.08
C TYR A 53 -11.06 9.80 -13.33
N ALA A 54 -9.86 9.95 -13.90
CA ALA A 54 -8.83 8.93 -13.81
C ALA A 54 -8.20 8.97 -12.40
N ASP A 55 -7.74 7.82 -11.89
CA ASP A 55 -7.11 7.78 -10.57
C ASP A 55 -5.82 8.61 -10.55
N ALA A 56 -5.00 8.53 -11.60
CA ALA A 56 -3.88 9.44 -11.82
C ALA A 56 -3.59 9.64 -13.32
N VAL A 57 -2.97 10.78 -13.65
CA VAL A 57 -2.46 11.08 -15.00
C VAL A 57 -1.03 11.58 -14.90
N LEU A 58 -0.11 10.92 -15.60
CA LEU A 58 1.30 11.22 -15.62
C LEU A 58 1.73 11.69 -16.99
N ALA A 59 2.54 12.73 -17.08
CA ALA A 59 3.03 13.30 -18.33
C ALA A 59 4.55 13.17 -18.43
N PHE A 60 5.03 12.51 -19.46
CA PHE A 60 6.45 12.47 -19.83
C PHE A 60 6.77 13.68 -20.67
N ARG A 61 7.76 14.44 -20.24
CA ARG A 61 8.11 15.71 -20.89
C ARG A 61 9.50 15.71 -21.49
N ARG A 62 9.66 16.46 -22.59
CA ARG A 62 10.93 16.73 -23.23
C ARG A 62 10.91 18.13 -23.84
N GLY A 63 11.87 18.98 -23.48
CA GLY A 63 11.96 20.36 -24.01
C GLY A 63 10.73 21.23 -23.74
N GLY A 64 9.98 20.96 -22.65
CA GLY A 64 8.73 21.66 -22.37
C GLY A 64 7.46 21.02 -22.94
N ASP A 65 7.57 20.14 -23.94
CA ASP A 65 6.46 19.43 -24.57
C ASP A 65 6.12 18.12 -23.85
N THR A 66 4.84 17.76 -23.80
CA THR A 66 4.40 16.43 -23.36
C THR A 66 4.56 15.45 -24.52
N VAL A 67 5.44 14.46 -24.35
CA VAL A 67 5.74 13.46 -25.39
C VAL A 67 4.95 12.17 -25.24
N LEU A 68 4.46 11.89 -24.03
CA LEU A 68 3.61 10.76 -23.70
C LEU A 68 2.80 11.11 -22.46
N ALA A 69 1.54 10.69 -22.39
CA ALA A 69 0.76 10.70 -21.16
C ALA A 69 0.36 9.27 -20.79
N VAL A 70 0.29 8.99 -19.49
CA VAL A 70 -0.15 7.71 -18.95
C VAL A 70 -1.33 7.95 -18.03
N VAL A 71 -2.46 7.33 -18.33
CA VAL A 71 -3.61 7.21 -17.44
C VAL A 71 -3.32 6.01 -16.53
N VAL A 72 -3.30 6.21 -15.24
CA VAL A 72 -3.17 5.13 -14.24
C VAL A 72 -4.54 4.89 -13.61
N GLU A 73 -4.97 3.64 -13.62
CA GLU A 73 -6.22 3.19 -13.02
C GLU A 73 -5.94 2.05 -12.05
N ILE A 74 -6.47 2.10 -10.85
CA ILE A 74 -6.29 1.08 -9.82
C ILE A 74 -7.54 0.22 -9.75
N GLN A 75 -7.43 -1.04 -10.19
CA GLN A 75 -8.58 -1.92 -10.32
C GLN A 75 -8.51 -3.07 -9.31
N LEU A 76 -9.20 -2.93 -8.19
CA LEU A 76 -9.24 -3.95 -7.12
C LEU A 76 -10.24 -5.09 -7.42
N ARG A 77 -11.19 -4.85 -8.31
CA ARG A 77 -12.23 -5.81 -8.73
C ARG A 77 -12.71 -5.47 -10.13
N ARG A 78 -13.37 -6.42 -10.78
CA ARG A 78 -14.01 -6.18 -12.09
C ARG A 78 -15.10 -5.12 -11.94
N ASP A 79 -15.09 -4.17 -12.86
CA ASP A 79 -16.06 -3.09 -12.95
C ASP A 79 -16.42 -2.84 -14.43
N GLY A 80 -17.63 -3.20 -14.82
CA GLY A 80 -18.10 -3.07 -16.21
C GLY A 80 -18.14 -1.63 -16.71
N ASP A 81 -18.30 -0.64 -15.83
CA ASP A 81 -18.37 0.78 -16.22
C ASP A 81 -17.00 1.30 -16.69
N LYS A 82 -15.90 0.66 -16.26
CA LYS A 82 -14.55 0.99 -16.72
C LYS A 82 -14.36 0.73 -18.23
N LEU A 83 -15.04 -0.23 -18.78
CA LEU A 83 -15.03 -0.49 -20.24
C LEU A 83 -15.52 0.71 -21.06
N TRP A 84 -16.34 1.55 -20.46
CA TRP A 84 -16.87 2.77 -21.08
C TRP A 84 -16.03 4.01 -20.73
N SER A 85 -15.57 4.12 -19.49
CA SER A 85 -14.83 5.30 -19.04
C SER A 85 -13.38 5.32 -19.51
N TRP A 86 -12.69 4.19 -19.57
CA TRP A 86 -11.28 4.12 -20.01
C TRP A 86 -11.03 4.66 -21.42
N PRO A 87 -11.85 4.33 -22.44
CA PRO A 87 -11.71 4.97 -23.76
C PRO A 87 -11.91 6.49 -23.72
N VAL A 88 -12.83 6.97 -22.88
CA VAL A 88 -13.07 8.40 -22.72
C VAL A 88 -11.87 9.09 -22.09
N HIS A 89 -11.29 8.50 -21.02
CA HIS A 89 -10.09 9.05 -20.37
C HIS A 89 -8.94 9.18 -21.37
N THR A 90 -8.63 8.10 -22.10
CA THR A 90 -7.52 8.07 -23.06
C THR A 90 -7.77 9.03 -24.25
N ALA A 91 -8.95 9.01 -24.80
CA ALA A 91 -9.30 9.87 -25.96
C ALA A 91 -9.32 11.35 -25.60
N SER A 92 -9.91 11.71 -24.44
CA SER A 92 -9.97 13.10 -23.97
C SER A 92 -8.57 13.65 -23.68
N LEU A 93 -7.72 12.88 -23.01
CA LEU A 93 -6.34 13.30 -22.72
C LEU A 93 -5.52 13.42 -24.00
N ARG A 94 -5.66 12.46 -24.93
CA ARG A 94 -4.98 12.53 -26.21
C ARG A 94 -5.35 13.79 -26.98
N ALA A 95 -6.65 14.14 -27.04
CA ALA A 95 -7.12 15.33 -27.72
C ALA A 95 -6.57 16.61 -27.09
N ARG A 96 -6.50 16.65 -25.77
CA ARG A 96 -6.11 17.83 -24.97
C ARG A 96 -4.60 18.03 -24.95
N LEU A 97 -3.81 16.97 -24.71
CA LEU A 97 -2.36 17.05 -24.62
C LEU A 97 -1.65 16.92 -25.97
N ARG A 98 -2.38 16.49 -27.02
CA ARG A 98 -1.87 16.29 -28.39
C ARG A 98 -0.64 15.37 -28.45
N CYS A 99 -0.61 14.35 -27.59
CA CYS A 99 0.46 13.34 -27.51
C CYS A 99 -0.13 11.93 -27.45
N PRO A 100 0.67 10.87 -27.65
CA PRO A 100 0.27 9.50 -27.35
C PRO A 100 -0.19 9.37 -25.90
N VAL A 101 -1.17 8.48 -25.65
CA VAL A 101 -1.69 8.18 -24.32
C VAL A 101 -1.68 6.66 -24.12
N LEU A 102 -1.16 6.21 -22.99
CA LEU A 102 -1.24 4.83 -22.52
C LEU A 102 -2.26 4.74 -21.39
N LEU A 103 -2.97 3.62 -21.32
CA LEU A 103 -3.75 3.23 -20.16
C LEU A 103 -2.98 2.13 -19.41
N LEU A 104 -2.55 2.43 -18.19
CA LEU A 104 -1.95 1.50 -17.26
C LEU A 104 -2.96 1.14 -16.19
N VAL A 105 -3.33 -0.14 -16.10
CA VAL A 105 -4.25 -0.63 -15.09
C VAL A 105 -3.50 -1.47 -14.08
N VAL A 106 -3.51 -1.07 -12.82
CA VAL A 106 -2.84 -1.78 -11.72
C VAL A 106 -3.86 -2.71 -11.06
N CYS A 107 -3.60 -4.01 -11.11
CA CYS A 107 -4.49 -5.06 -10.62
C CYS A 107 -3.78 -5.96 -9.61
N PRO A 108 -4.03 -5.86 -8.30
CA PRO A 108 -3.45 -6.79 -7.31
C PRO A 108 -3.96 -8.23 -7.43
N ASP A 109 -5.17 -8.42 -8.00
CA ASP A 109 -5.78 -9.73 -8.19
C ASP A 109 -5.59 -10.24 -9.64
N PRO A 110 -5.00 -11.45 -9.84
CA PRO A 110 -4.75 -12.00 -11.18
C PRO A 110 -6.01 -12.19 -12.05
N ARG A 111 -7.16 -12.47 -11.42
CA ARG A 111 -8.43 -12.62 -12.18
C ARG A 111 -8.93 -11.27 -12.70
N THR A 112 -8.75 -10.22 -11.90
CA THR A 112 -9.07 -8.85 -12.30
C THR A 112 -8.09 -8.39 -13.39
N ALA A 113 -6.80 -8.72 -13.25
CA ALA A 113 -5.77 -8.44 -14.26
C ALA A 113 -6.11 -9.08 -15.63
N THR A 114 -6.47 -10.37 -15.62
CA THR A 114 -6.87 -11.08 -16.85
C THR A 114 -8.08 -10.41 -17.52
N TRP A 115 -9.03 -9.92 -16.73
CA TRP A 115 -10.17 -9.19 -17.26
C TRP A 115 -9.76 -7.82 -17.80
N ALA A 116 -8.95 -7.06 -17.10
CA ALA A 116 -8.50 -5.73 -17.49
C ALA A 116 -7.62 -5.74 -18.75
N ALA A 117 -6.88 -6.83 -18.96
CA ALA A 117 -5.99 -6.99 -20.11
C ALA A 117 -6.73 -7.26 -21.43
N GLN A 118 -8.05 -7.50 -21.39
CA GLN A 118 -8.81 -7.74 -22.62
C GLN A 118 -8.87 -6.45 -23.46
N PRO A 119 -8.51 -6.52 -24.74
CA PRO A 119 -8.65 -5.37 -25.62
C PRO A 119 -10.10 -4.90 -25.69
N LEU A 120 -10.30 -3.61 -25.52
CA LEU A 120 -11.61 -2.97 -25.65
C LEU A 120 -11.82 -2.57 -27.10
N HIS A 121 -12.75 -3.25 -27.75
CA HIS A 121 -13.17 -2.90 -29.10
C HIS A 121 -14.38 -1.95 -29.00
N PHE A 122 -14.21 -0.73 -29.46
CA PHE A 122 -15.28 0.25 -29.49
C PHE A 122 -15.33 0.97 -30.84
N GLY A 123 -16.47 1.46 -31.19
CA GLY A 123 -16.78 1.99 -32.51
C GLY A 123 -17.56 0.96 -33.34
N TYR A 124 -18.29 1.48 -34.31
CA TYR A 124 -19.09 0.71 -35.23
C TYR A 124 -18.45 0.82 -36.62
N GLY A 125 -18.07 -0.33 -37.19
CA GLY A 125 -17.43 -0.38 -38.52
C GLY A 125 -16.09 -1.12 -38.52
N ASN A 126 -15.42 -1.13 -39.66
CA ASN A 126 -14.16 -1.81 -39.89
C ASN A 126 -13.10 -0.79 -40.39
N PRO A 127 -11.93 -0.68 -39.77
CA PRO A 127 -11.51 -1.39 -38.57
C PRO A 127 -12.12 -0.83 -37.30
N PRO A 128 -12.41 -1.67 -36.30
CA PRO A 128 -12.88 -1.20 -35.01
C PRO A 128 -11.77 -0.43 -34.29
N THR A 129 -12.14 0.64 -33.59
CA THR A 129 -11.19 1.28 -32.67
C THR A 129 -10.95 0.35 -31.50
N THR A 130 -9.68 0.13 -31.16
CA THR A 130 -9.28 -0.76 -30.07
C THR A 130 -8.43 -0.01 -29.07
N LEU A 131 -8.77 -0.14 -27.80
CA LEU A 131 -7.92 0.25 -26.66
C LEU A 131 -7.41 -1.04 -26.02
N ALA A 132 -6.09 -1.20 -25.99
CA ALA A 132 -5.45 -2.31 -25.29
C ALA A 132 -4.81 -1.75 -24.02
N PRO A 133 -5.37 -1.99 -22.82
CA PRO A 133 -4.74 -1.57 -21.58
C PRO A 133 -3.41 -2.32 -21.35
N LEU A 134 -2.42 -1.64 -20.81
CA LEU A 134 -1.28 -2.30 -20.17
C LEU A 134 -1.68 -2.62 -18.74
N VAL A 135 -1.49 -3.86 -18.35
CA VAL A 135 -1.89 -4.30 -17.00
C VAL A 135 -0.66 -4.63 -16.18
N LEU A 136 -0.55 -3.99 -15.04
CA LEU A 136 0.43 -4.30 -14.01
C LEU A 136 -0.23 -5.20 -12.97
N ASP A 137 0.11 -6.47 -13.00
CA ASP A 137 -0.26 -7.46 -11.99
C ASP A 137 0.95 -7.84 -11.12
N PRO A 138 0.77 -8.61 -10.03
CA PRO A 138 1.90 -9.01 -9.20
C PRO A 138 3.04 -9.71 -9.96
N SER A 139 2.74 -10.49 -11.02
CA SER A 139 3.77 -11.19 -11.79
C SER A 139 4.61 -10.27 -12.66
N SER A 140 4.11 -9.08 -12.97
CA SER A 140 4.75 -8.06 -13.81
C SER A 140 5.58 -7.06 -12.99
N VAL A 141 5.40 -7.03 -11.66
CA VAL A 141 6.19 -6.15 -10.79
C VAL A 141 7.62 -6.67 -10.68
N PRO A 142 8.65 -5.84 -10.90
CA PRO A 142 10.03 -6.28 -10.73
C PRO A 142 10.34 -6.73 -9.30
N VAL A 143 11.14 -7.78 -9.17
CA VAL A 143 11.70 -8.20 -7.89
C VAL A 143 12.83 -7.24 -7.51
N VAL A 144 12.72 -6.53 -6.40
CA VAL A 144 13.71 -5.56 -5.92
C VAL A 144 14.43 -6.14 -4.71
N THR A 145 15.67 -6.56 -4.91
CA THR A 145 16.60 -7.03 -3.88
C THR A 145 17.81 -6.13 -3.73
N ASP A 146 18.01 -5.22 -4.70
CA ASP A 146 19.11 -4.27 -4.71
C ASP A 146 18.81 -3.09 -3.75
N PRO A 147 19.64 -2.88 -2.71
CA PRO A 147 19.48 -1.78 -1.76
C PRO A 147 19.59 -0.38 -2.39
N ASP A 148 20.45 -0.22 -3.39
CA ASP A 148 20.66 1.08 -4.03
C ASP A 148 19.45 1.47 -4.87
N LEU A 149 18.90 0.53 -5.63
CA LEU A 149 17.65 0.71 -6.35
C LEU A 149 16.47 1.00 -5.39
N ALA A 150 16.39 0.28 -4.27
CA ALA A 150 15.36 0.50 -3.27
C ALA A 150 15.49 1.88 -2.60
N ALA A 151 16.71 2.37 -2.39
CA ALA A 151 16.95 3.71 -1.86
C ALA A 151 16.57 4.82 -2.86
N GLU A 152 16.78 4.58 -4.15
CA GLU A 152 16.41 5.50 -5.22
C GLU A 152 14.90 5.51 -5.49
N LEU A 153 14.26 4.34 -5.51
CA LEU A 153 12.84 4.12 -5.80
C LEU A 153 12.16 3.28 -4.71
N PRO A 154 11.97 3.83 -3.50
CA PRO A 154 11.39 3.10 -2.37
C PRO A 154 9.97 2.59 -2.64
N GLU A 155 9.19 3.30 -3.44
CA GLU A 155 7.85 2.89 -3.85
C GLU A 155 7.87 1.60 -4.71
N LEU A 156 8.90 1.43 -5.54
CA LEU A 156 9.08 0.20 -6.31
C LEU A 156 9.41 -0.98 -5.38
N ALA A 157 10.22 -0.76 -4.34
CA ALA A 157 10.50 -1.77 -3.33
C ALA A 157 9.25 -2.16 -2.53
N VAL A 158 8.36 -1.20 -2.22
CA VAL A 158 7.05 -1.45 -1.59
C VAL A 158 6.19 -2.34 -2.50
N LEU A 159 6.06 -1.99 -3.77
CA LEU A 159 5.29 -2.78 -4.74
C LEU A 159 5.88 -4.18 -4.89
N SER A 160 7.22 -4.30 -4.96
CA SER A 160 7.90 -5.60 -5.02
C SER A 160 7.58 -6.49 -3.82
N ALA A 161 7.64 -5.96 -2.61
CA ALA A 161 7.35 -6.72 -1.40
C ALA A 161 5.90 -7.21 -1.34
N VAL A 162 4.96 -6.39 -1.79
CA VAL A 162 3.53 -6.75 -1.82
C VAL A 162 3.23 -7.75 -2.93
N ALA A 163 3.90 -7.63 -4.08
CA ALA A 163 3.69 -8.51 -5.24
C ALA A 163 4.30 -9.91 -5.04
N HIS A 164 5.37 -10.02 -4.26
CA HIS A 164 6.17 -11.23 -4.13
C HIS A 164 6.28 -11.76 -2.68
N PRO A 165 5.16 -11.93 -1.95
CA PRO A 165 5.18 -12.30 -0.54
C PRO A 165 5.78 -13.70 -0.28
N ASP A 166 5.65 -14.61 -1.25
CA ASP A 166 6.10 -16.01 -1.18
C ASP A 166 7.37 -16.27 -2.03
N HIS A 167 8.07 -15.21 -2.46
CA HIS A 167 9.29 -15.36 -3.27
C HIS A 167 10.40 -16.05 -2.47
N PRO A 168 11.22 -16.92 -3.06
CA PRO A 168 12.35 -17.54 -2.36
C PRO A 168 13.26 -16.53 -1.67
N ASP A 169 13.53 -15.39 -2.32
CA ASP A 169 14.36 -14.31 -1.79
C ASP A 169 13.55 -13.23 -1.05
N HIS A 170 12.38 -13.57 -0.51
CA HIS A 170 11.52 -12.58 0.18
C HIS A 170 12.25 -11.81 1.29
N THR A 171 13.21 -12.44 1.98
CA THR A 171 14.02 -11.78 3.01
C THR A 171 14.91 -10.67 2.43
N GLU A 172 15.48 -10.88 1.23
CA GLU A 172 16.29 -9.86 0.55
C GLU A 172 15.39 -8.73 0.03
N ILE A 173 14.20 -9.06 -0.49
CA ILE A 173 13.20 -8.05 -0.88
C ILE A 173 12.84 -7.19 0.34
N TRP A 174 12.57 -7.79 1.50
CA TRP A 174 12.24 -7.05 2.71
C TRP A 174 13.42 -6.22 3.24
N ARG A 175 14.65 -6.71 3.08
CA ARG A 175 15.86 -5.96 3.45
C ARG A 175 16.04 -4.73 2.56
N ALA A 176 15.90 -4.86 1.26
CA ALA A 176 15.93 -3.76 0.32
C ALA A 176 14.81 -2.74 0.62
N LEU A 177 13.58 -3.22 0.83
CA LEU A 177 12.45 -2.39 1.22
C LEU A 177 12.73 -1.59 2.51
N ALA A 178 13.27 -2.24 3.55
CA ALA A 178 13.60 -1.56 4.80
C ALA A 178 14.63 -0.42 4.59
N ILE A 179 15.56 -0.59 3.67
CA ILE A 179 16.51 0.45 3.27
C ILE A 179 15.78 1.57 2.53
N GLY A 180 14.93 1.24 1.57
CA GLY A 180 14.14 2.22 0.81
C GLY A 180 13.22 3.05 1.71
N LEU A 181 12.49 2.43 2.63
CA LEU A 181 11.60 3.14 3.55
C LEU A 181 12.33 4.16 4.43
N ARG A 182 13.63 3.97 4.70
CA ARG A 182 14.45 4.91 5.49
C ARG A 182 14.81 6.19 4.75
N THR A 183 14.75 6.19 3.40
CA THR A 183 15.00 7.41 2.61
C THR A 183 13.78 8.33 2.58
N LEU A 184 12.62 7.84 3.01
CA LEU A 184 11.37 8.58 3.04
C LEU A 184 11.23 9.37 4.35
N GLY A 185 10.41 10.42 4.32
CA GLY A 185 9.93 11.06 5.54
C GLY A 185 9.03 10.13 6.37
N ALA A 186 8.77 10.52 7.63
CA ALA A 186 8.02 9.70 8.58
C ALA A 186 6.61 9.32 8.08
N ASP A 187 5.85 10.29 7.58
CA ASP A 187 4.46 10.07 7.16
C ASP A 187 4.31 9.14 5.94
N PRO A 188 5.10 9.29 4.85
CA PRO A 188 5.09 8.34 3.76
C PRO A 188 5.49 6.93 4.18
N ALA A 189 6.55 6.79 4.98
CA ALA A 189 7.03 5.49 5.43
C ALA A 189 5.96 4.74 6.24
N LEU A 190 5.23 5.44 7.12
CA LEU A 190 4.13 4.87 7.88
C LEU A 190 2.99 4.39 6.97
N ARG A 191 2.54 5.24 6.03
CA ARG A 191 1.47 4.87 5.09
C ARG A 191 1.84 3.64 4.26
N TYR A 192 3.09 3.53 3.82
CA TYR A 192 3.55 2.37 3.06
C TYR A 192 3.66 1.13 3.93
N HIS A 193 4.06 1.25 5.18
CA HIS A 193 4.05 0.15 6.13
C HIS A 193 2.63 -0.40 6.35
N ASP A 194 1.66 0.48 6.60
CA ASP A 194 0.25 0.10 6.79
C ASP A 194 -0.35 -0.51 5.52
N PHE A 195 0.02 0.02 4.35
CA PHE A 195 -0.34 -0.56 3.06
C PHE A 195 0.20 -1.99 2.91
N ILE A 196 1.48 -2.21 3.20
CA ILE A 196 2.11 -3.53 3.16
C ILE A 196 1.37 -4.51 4.07
N LEU A 197 1.14 -4.13 5.33
CA LEU A 197 0.39 -4.97 6.28
C LEU A 197 -1.03 -5.30 5.79
N THR A 198 -1.67 -4.37 5.11
CA THR A 198 -3.01 -4.59 4.55
C THR A 198 -2.98 -5.57 3.37
N MET A 199 -1.97 -5.45 2.51
CA MET A 199 -1.88 -6.22 1.26
C MET A 199 -1.26 -7.60 1.44
N LEU A 200 -0.35 -7.78 2.41
CA LEU A 200 0.29 -9.08 2.65
C LEU A 200 -0.74 -10.14 3.06
N PRO A 201 -0.60 -11.38 2.55
CA PRO A 201 -1.38 -12.52 3.01
C PRO A 201 -1.29 -12.70 4.53
N ARG A 202 -2.40 -13.07 5.17
CA ARG A 202 -2.44 -13.24 6.64
C ARG A 202 -1.36 -14.18 7.17
N ALA A 203 -0.99 -15.19 6.40
CA ALA A 203 0.04 -16.16 6.76
C ALA A 203 1.46 -15.54 6.81
N VAL A 204 1.72 -14.51 6.01
CA VAL A 204 3.04 -13.84 5.88
C VAL A 204 3.21 -12.71 6.89
N ARG A 205 2.13 -12.07 7.34
CA ARG A 205 2.18 -10.92 8.26
C ARG A 205 3.01 -11.15 9.53
N PRO A 206 2.88 -12.27 10.25
CA PRO A 206 3.70 -12.51 11.45
C PRO A 206 5.21 -12.57 11.14
N ALA A 207 5.59 -13.13 9.99
CA ALA A 207 6.99 -13.18 9.56
C ALA A 207 7.51 -11.78 9.20
N TRP A 208 6.70 -10.97 8.53
CA TRP A 208 7.02 -9.57 8.25
C TRP A 208 7.19 -8.75 9.54
N GLU A 209 6.26 -8.85 10.49
CA GLU A 209 6.31 -8.15 11.77
C GLU A 209 7.56 -8.58 12.58
N ALA A 210 7.87 -9.87 12.59
CA ALA A 210 9.08 -10.40 13.21
C ALA A 210 10.35 -9.86 12.53
N PHE A 211 10.38 -9.82 11.20
CA PHE A 211 11.48 -9.24 10.44
C PHE A 211 11.67 -7.76 10.79
N MET A 212 10.60 -6.96 10.79
CA MET A 212 10.66 -5.55 11.13
C MET A 212 11.10 -5.31 12.58
N SER A 213 10.70 -6.19 13.51
CA SER A 213 11.07 -6.07 14.93
C SER A 213 12.51 -6.50 15.24
N THR A 214 13.07 -7.47 14.49
CA THR A 214 14.39 -8.06 14.74
C THR A 214 15.43 -7.61 13.73
N GLY A 215 15.12 -7.59 12.46
CA GLY A 215 16.05 -7.25 11.37
C GLY A 215 16.49 -5.79 11.35
N LEU A 216 15.77 -4.93 12.08
CA LEU A 216 16.10 -3.52 12.21
C LEU A 216 16.84 -3.17 13.52
N ARG A 217 17.01 -4.12 14.45
CA ARG A 217 17.79 -3.91 15.70
C ARG A 217 19.28 -3.72 15.45
N ASP A 218 19.83 -4.38 14.45
CA ASP A 218 21.24 -4.24 14.05
C ASP A 218 21.50 -2.98 13.20
N TYR A 219 20.44 -2.32 12.77
CA TYR A 219 20.50 -1.07 12.07
C TYR A 219 20.02 0.06 12.98
N ASN A 220 20.95 0.91 13.43
CA ASN A 220 20.65 2.13 14.17
C ASN A 220 19.63 2.98 13.40
N PHE A 221 18.33 2.89 13.78
CA PHE A 221 17.32 3.82 13.30
C PHE A 221 17.73 5.26 13.65
N THR A 222 18.20 5.98 12.67
CA THR A 222 18.56 7.39 12.84
C THR A 222 17.33 8.31 12.78
N SER A 223 16.15 7.79 12.42
CA SER A 223 14.92 8.59 12.45
C SER A 223 14.20 8.43 13.79
N ASP A 224 13.89 9.54 14.44
CA ASP A 224 13.09 9.60 15.67
C ASP A 224 11.71 8.95 15.50
N PHE A 225 11.23 8.87 14.27
CA PHE A 225 9.98 8.25 13.88
C PHE A 225 9.98 6.72 14.06
N ALA A 226 10.98 6.03 13.52
CA ALA A 226 11.05 4.57 13.68
C ALA A 226 11.22 4.21 15.15
N ARG A 227 12.01 4.98 15.91
CA ARG A 227 12.13 4.83 17.37
C ARG A 227 10.81 5.06 18.08
N LYS A 228 10.06 6.09 17.71
CA LYS A 228 8.75 6.40 18.30
C LYS A 228 7.72 5.32 17.97
N TYR A 229 7.63 4.89 16.72
CA TYR A 229 6.68 3.88 16.29
C TYR A 229 6.97 2.50 16.91
N PHE A 230 8.26 2.11 16.99
CA PHE A 230 8.67 0.89 17.68
C PHE A 230 8.44 0.98 19.19
N ALA A 231 8.70 2.15 19.80
CA ALA A 231 8.40 2.36 21.21
C ALA A 231 6.88 2.30 21.49
N GLU A 232 6.07 2.90 20.63
CA GLU A 232 4.60 2.85 20.74
C GLU A 232 4.06 1.43 20.46
N GLY A 233 4.56 0.73 19.44
CA GLY A 233 4.18 -0.65 19.14
C GLY A 233 4.63 -1.64 20.24
N ALA A 234 5.84 -1.47 20.77
CA ALA A 234 6.35 -2.26 21.88
C ALA A 234 5.54 -2.00 23.15
N ALA A 235 5.25 -0.73 23.48
CA ALA A 235 4.42 -0.36 24.62
C ALA A 235 2.98 -0.88 24.48
N GLN A 236 2.41 -0.85 23.26
CA GLN A 236 1.10 -1.45 22.99
C GLN A 236 1.09 -2.97 23.13
N GLY A 237 2.12 -3.63 22.61
CA GLY A 237 2.31 -5.09 22.75
C GLY A 237 2.48 -5.50 24.21
N GLU A 238 3.27 -4.75 24.96
CA GLU A 238 3.49 -4.96 26.40
C GLU A 238 2.18 -4.75 27.18
N ALA A 239 1.44 -3.68 26.92
CA ALA A 239 0.16 -3.43 27.55
C ALA A 239 -0.86 -4.56 27.29
N ILE A 240 -0.93 -5.07 26.07
CA ILE A 240 -1.79 -6.20 25.71
C ILE A 240 -1.33 -7.48 26.44
N GLY A 241 -0.02 -7.70 26.55
CA GLY A 241 0.57 -8.81 27.29
C GLY A 241 0.22 -8.75 28.78
N GLU A 242 0.44 -7.61 29.41
CA GLU A 242 0.11 -7.39 30.83
C GLU A 242 -1.41 -7.51 31.09
N ALA A 243 -2.25 -6.98 30.23
CA ALA A 243 -3.71 -7.14 30.35
C ALA A 243 -4.13 -8.61 30.30
N LYS A 244 -3.53 -9.42 29.41
CA LYS A 244 -3.76 -10.86 29.36
C LYS A 244 -3.24 -11.57 30.62
N SER A 245 -2.09 -11.14 31.14
CA SER A 245 -1.52 -11.69 32.37
C SER A 245 -2.45 -11.46 33.57
N VAL A 246 -3.05 -10.26 33.71
CA VAL A 246 -4.06 -9.98 34.73
C VAL A 246 -5.21 -10.97 34.64
N LEU A 247 -5.78 -11.15 33.44
CA LEU A 247 -6.90 -12.09 33.25
C LEU A 247 -6.51 -13.54 33.53
N THR A 248 -5.28 -13.94 33.15
CA THR A 248 -4.77 -15.29 33.41
C THR A 248 -4.63 -15.56 34.92
N VAL A 249 -4.15 -14.58 35.69
CA VAL A 249 -4.03 -14.71 37.15
C VAL A 249 -5.40 -14.84 37.81
N LEU A 250 -6.39 -14.04 37.38
CA LEU A 250 -7.75 -14.14 37.90
C LEU A 250 -8.39 -15.49 37.60
N ASP A 251 -8.21 -15.98 36.35
CA ASP A 251 -8.71 -17.30 35.93
C ASP A 251 -8.04 -18.43 36.73
N ALA A 252 -6.72 -18.40 36.86
CA ALA A 252 -5.96 -19.38 37.66
C ALA A 252 -6.39 -19.44 39.14
N ARG A 253 -6.89 -18.32 39.67
CA ARG A 253 -7.45 -18.22 41.03
C ARG A 253 -8.94 -18.58 41.08
N GLY A 254 -9.57 -18.96 39.97
CA GLY A 254 -11.00 -19.27 39.91
C GLY A 254 -11.91 -18.07 40.10
N ILE A 255 -11.42 -16.85 39.88
CA ILE A 255 -12.22 -15.61 40.01
C ILE A 255 -12.93 -15.33 38.69
N THR A 256 -14.25 -15.33 38.72
CA THR A 256 -15.08 -15.01 37.54
C THR A 256 -14.93 -13.54 37.18
N VAL A 257 -14.64 -13.27 35.89
CA VAL A 257 -14.48 -11.92 35.35
C VAL A 257 -15.67 -11.61 34.47
N SER A 258 -16.44 -10.56 34.80
CA SER A 258 -17.56 -10.07 33.97
C SER A 258 -17.03 -9.51 32.65
N ASP A 259 -17.87 -9.50 31.60
CA ASP A 259 -17.49 -8.96 30.29
C ASP A 259 -17.05 -7.50 30.37
N GLN A 260 -17.70 -6.72 31.21
CA GLN A 260 -17.37 -5.30 31.39
C GLN A 260 -15.97 -5.12 32.02
N VAL A 261 -15.62 -5.90 33.05
CA VAL A 261 -14.27 -5.86 33.67
C VAL A 261 -13.23 -6.35 32.69
N ARG A 262 -13.53 -7.41 31.93
CA ARG A 262 -12.64 -7.95 30.90
C ARG A 262 -12.34 -6.90 29.83
N GLU A 263 -13.35 -6.24 29.32
CA GLU A 263 -13.21 -5.17 28.32
C GLU A 263 -12.38 -4.00 28.86
N THR A 264 -12.63 -3.60 30.10
CA THR A 264 -11.87 -2.53 30.77
C THR A 264 -10.38 -2.89 30.86
N ILE A 265 -10.06 -4.12 31.27
CA ILE A 265 -8.67 -4.59 31.38
C ILE A 265 -8.01 -4.67 29.99
N LEU A 266 -8.68 -5.23 28.97
CA LEU A 266 -8.13 -5.39 27.63
C LEU A 266 -7.99 -4.07 26.86
N SER A 267 -8.79 -3.06 27.18
CA SER A 267 -8.71 -1.73 26.58
C SER A 267 -7.70 -0.80 27.26
N CYS A 268 -7.21 -1.15 28.45
CA CYS A 268 -6.21 -0.34 29.16
C CYS A 268 -4.88 -0.33 28.41
N ARG A 269 -4.27 0.85 28.29
CA ARG A 269 -2.96 1.07 27.66
C ARG A 269 -1.92 1.63 28.63
N ASP A 270 -2.32 1.87 29.87
CA ASP A 270 -1.44 2.35 30.95
C ASP A 270 -0.75 1.13 31.60
N LEU A 271 0.54 0.99 31.35
CA LEU A 271 1.35 -0.11 31.87
C LEU A 271 1.45 -0.07 33.41
N ASP A 272 1.55 1.11 34.00
CA ASP A 272 1.62 1.25 35.47
C ASP A 272 0.30 0.78 36.09
N GLN A 273 -0.81 1.11 35.47
CA GLN A 273 -2.13 0.65 35.93
C GLN A 273 -2.29 -0.87 35.76
N LEU A 274 -1.85 -1.43 34.63
CA LEU A 274 -1.91 -2.87 34.37
C LEU A 274 -1.04 -3.64 35.37
N GLN A 275 0.16 -3.15 35.67
CA GLN A 275 1.04 -3.75 36.68
C GLN A 275 0.44 -3.67 38.10
N LYS A 276 -0.23 -2.56 38.45
CA LYS A 276 -1.00 -2.47 39.71
C LYS A 276 -2.09 -3.50 39.74
N TRP A 277 -2.86 -3.64 38.69
CA TRP A 277 -3.92 -4.64 38.62
C TRP A 277 -3.37 -6.06 38.66
N LEU A 278 -2.23 -6.34 38.02
CA LEU A 278 -1.58 -7.65 38.07
C LEU A 278 -1.20 -8.04 39.53
N ARG A 279 -0.62 -7.10 40.29
CA ARG A 279 -0.29 -7.34 41.70
C ARG A 279 -1.55 -7.52 42.54
N ARG A 280 -2.55 -6.66 42.37
CA ARG A 280 -3.82 -6.77 43.08
C ARG A 280 -4.60 -8.04 42.72
N ALA A 281 -4.46 -8.54 41.49
CA ALA A 281 -5.09 -9.77 41.06
C ALA A 281 -4.63 -10.99 41.87
N LEU A 282 -3.49 -10.91 42.57
CA LEU A 282 -3.02 -11.96 43.49
C LEU A 282 -3.73 -11.92 44.88
N GLU A 283 -4.37 -10.77 45.22
CA GLU A 283 -4.90 -10.52 46.57
C GLU A 283 -6.42 -10.44 46.62
N VAL A 284 -7.04 -9.85 45.56
CA VAL A 284 -8.50 -9.61 45.55
C VAL A 284 -9.34 -10.88 45.59
N GLY A 285 -10.52 -10.79 46.14
CA GLY A 285 -11.51 -11.86 46.14
C GLY A 285 -12.49 -11.81 44.97
N ARG A 286 -12.63 -10.65 44.31
CA ARG A 286 -13.53 -10.42 43.18
C ARG A 286 -12.88 -9.52 42.15
N ALA A 287 -13.17 -9.76 40.85
CA ALA A 287 -12.56 -9.03 39.77
C ALA A 287 -12.89 -7.52 39.76
N GLU A 288 -14.07 -7.13 40.22
CA GLU A 288 -14.51 -5.72 40.32
C GLU A 288 -13.64 -4.90 41.28
N GLU A 289 -13.03 -5.54 42.28
CA GLU A 289 -12.16 -4.89 43.26
C GLU A 289 -10.87 -4.36 42.65
N LEU A 290 -10.48 -4.86 41.44
CA LEU A 290 -9.32 -4.32 40.71
C LEU A 290 -9.53 -2.89 40.24
N LEU A 291 -10.78 -2.55 39.89
CA LEU A 291 -11.12 -1.26 39.28
C LEU A 291 -11.46 -0.18 40.34
N ALA A 292 -11.52 -0.55 41.61
CA ALA A 292 -11.85 0.34 42.73
C ALA A 292 -10.66 1.21 43.21
#